data_1cd41a72047d23e9747db1e7a13a0c9a
#
_entry.id   1cd41a72047d23e9747db1e7a13a0c9a
#
_cell.length_a   1.000
_cell.length_b   1.000
_cell.length_c   1.000
_cell.angle_alpha   90.00
_cell.angle_beta   90.00
_cell.angle_gamma   90.00
#
_symmetry.space_group_name_H-M   'P 1'
#
loop_
_entity.id
_entity.type
_entity.pdbx_description
1 polymer ?
#
loop_
_entity_poly.entity_id
_entity_poly.type
_entity_poly.pdbx_seq_one_letter_code
_entity_poly.pdbx_strand_id
1 'polypeptide(L)'
;LDAAADWVRGVPESLPADMRPMAANICESFLDVARRLLDLGLGYLALDRAGATLSTGERQRVQLARAVRNRTIGVLYVLDEPSIGLHPSNVDGLLGVMHDLVADGNSVVVVDHDVRVLKACDHLIEMGPVAGAEGGHVIAQGTVGEVAANPSSRIAPFLSDQVSARIRCLLYTSDAAD
;
A
#
# COMPACT_ATOMS: atom_id res chain seq x y z
N LEU A 1 11.02 11.44 7.55
CA LEU A 1 11.70 10.76 6.45
C LEU A 1 11.85 11.69 5.24
N ASP A 2 10.81 12.46 4.87
CA ASP A 2 10.85 13.43 3.75
C ASP A 2 12.03 14.37 3.88
N ALA A 3 12.13 15.11 5.00
CA ALA A 3 13.22 16.06 5.24
C ALA A 3 14.61 15.39 5.23
N ALA A 4 14.71 14.15 5.69
CA ALA A 4 15.97 13.41 5.65
C ALA A 4 16.36 13.04 4.21
N ALA A 5 15.39 12.63 3.37
CA ALA A 5 15.64 12.31 1.97
C ALA A 5 16.08 13.56 1.18
N ASP A 6 15.44 14.71 1.45
CA ASP A 6 15.82 15.99 0.83
C ASP A 6 17.24 16.43 1.21
N TRP A 7 17.58 16.30 2.49
CA TRP A 7 18.93 16.60 2.96
C TRP A 7 19.99 15.69 2.34
N VAL A 8 19.75 14.39 2.29
CA VAL A 8 20.70 13.39 1.76
C VAL A 8 21.01 13.63 0.28
N ARG A 9 20.03 14.12 -0.51
CA ARG A 9 20.26 14.45 -1.93
C ARG A 9 21.35 15.51 -2.14
N GLY A 10 21.49 16.45 -1.20
CA GLY A 10 22.50 17.51 -1.27
C GLY A 10 23.88 17.14 -0.71
N VAL A 11 23.99 16.00 0.01
CA VAL A 11 25.24 15.63 0.69
C VAL A 11 26.42 15.43 -0.27
N PRO A 12 26.32 14.74 -1.42
CA PRO A 12 27.45 14.53 -2.31
C PRO A 12 28.07 15.83 -2.83
N GLU A 13 27.23 16.83 -3.10
CA GLU A 13 27.72 18.13 -3.63
C GLU A 13 28.44 18.96 -2.57
N SER A 14 28.14 18.73 -1.29
CA SER A 14 28.78 19.43 -0.16
C SER A 14 30.18 18.92 0.16
N LEU A 15 30.60 17.79 -0.44
CA LEU A 15 31.87 17.13 -0.15
C LEU A 15 32.95 17.47 -1.18
N PRO A 16 34.25 17.30 -0.81
CA PRO A 16 35.37 17.40 -1.75
C PRO A 16 35.19 16.47 -2.95
N ALA A 17 35.73 16.86 -4.13
CA ALA A 17 35.48 16.21 -5.40
C ALA A 17 35.91 14.71 -5.42
N ASP A 18 36.95 14.36 -4.71
CA ASP A 18 37.47 13.00 -4.58
C ASP A 18 36.54 12.08 -3.75
N MET A 19 35.73 12.63 -2.84
CA MET A 19 34.80 11.91 -2.00
C MET A 19 33.39 11.77 -2.60
N ARG A 20 33.05 12.61 -3.58
CA ARG A 20 31.69 12.67 -4.16
C ARG A 20 31.18 11.34 -4.72
N PRO A 21 31.97 10.56 -5.50
CA PRO A 21 31.48 9.31 -6.06
C PRO A 21 31.08 8.29 -5.00
N MET A 22 31.90 8.16 -3.95
CA MET A 22 31.60 7.24 -2.85
C MET A 22 30.38 7.70 -2.06
N ALA A 23 30.28 9.00 -1.76
CA ALA A 23 29.13 9.58 -1.07
C ALA A 23 27.85 9.43 -1.88
N ALA A 24 27.89 9.64 -3.20
CA ALA A 24 26.74 9.45 -4.09
C ALA A 24 26.18 8.03 -4.01
N ASN A 25 27.03 7.01 -4.08
CA ASN A 25 26.59 5.61 -3.98
C ASN A 25 25.91 5.29 -2.63
N ILE A 26 26.43 5.82 -1.53
CA ILE A 26 25.85 5.63 -0.20
C ILE A 26 24.51 6.35 -0.12
N CYS A 27 24.46 7.61 -0.57
CA CYS A 27 23.22 8.40 -0.57
C CYS A 27 22.16 7.79 -1.47
N GLU A 28 22.51 7.29 -2.65
CA GLU A 28 21.61 6.62 -3.58
C GLU A 28 20.97 5.37 -2.93
N SER A 29 21.78 4.55 -2.28
CA SER A 29 21.28 3.37 -1.55
C SER A 29 20.28 3.72 -0.46
N PHE A 30 20.48 4.82 0.25
CA PHE A 30 19.51 5.33 1.23
C PHE A 30 18.25 5.86 0.54
N LEU A 31 18.41 6.66 -0.52
CA LEU A 31 17.30 7.27 -1.24
C LEU A 31 16.39 6.24 -1.92
N ASP A 32 16.92 5.12 -2.38
CA ASP A 32 16.14 4.04 -2.95
C ASP A 32 15.20 3.40 -1.91
N VAL A 33 15.67 3.20 -0.68
CA VAL A 33 14.83 2.71 0.41
C VAL A 33 13.83 3.78 0.84
N ALA A 34 14.29 5.03 0.97
CA ALA A 34 13.44 6.15 1.36
C ALA A 34 12.29 6.36 0.38
N ARG A 35 12.56 6.32 -0.93
CA ARG A 35 11.54 6.48 -1.99
C ARG A 35 10.39 5.48 -1.81
N ARG A 36 10.68 4.20 -1.63
CA ARG A 36 9.66 3.16 -1.41
C ARG A 36 8.80 3.42 -0.18
N LEU A 37 9.41 3.88 0.91
CA LEU A 37 8.68 4.25 2.11
C LEU A 37 7.80 5.48 1.89
N LEU A 38 8.28 6.46 1.11
CA LEU A 38 7.53 7.65 0.71
C LEU A 38 6.32 7.28 -0.15
N ASP A 39 6.52 6.41 -1.14
CA ASP A 39 5.47 5.90 -2.03
C ASP A 39 4.38 5.17 -1.24
N LEU A 40 4.76 4.48 -0.15
CA LEU A 40 3.85 3.84 0.80
C LEU A 40 3.24 4.81 1.83
N GLY A 41 3.41 6.12 1.67
CA GLY A 41 2.82 7.14 2.53
C GLY A 41 3.44 7.24 3.93
N LEU A 42 4.70 6.79 4.11
CA LEU A 42 5.39 6.78 5.38
C LEU A 42 6.38 7.97 5.56
N GLY A 43 6.24 9.02 4.75
CA GLY A 43 7.12 10.21 4.77
C GLY A 43 7.19 10.90 6.12
N TYR A 44 6.10 10.92 6.85
CA TYR A 44 6.00 11.54 8.17
C TYR A 44 6.78 10.81 9.28
N LEU A 45 7.22 9.57 9.05
CA LEU A 45 7.94 8.80 10.08
C LEU A 45 9.31 9.43 10.39
N ALA A 46 9.59 9.59 11.68
CA ALA A 46 10.92 9.91 12.16
C ALA A 46 11.83 8.67 12.09
N LEU A 47 13.09 8.86 11.69
CA LEU A 47 14.04 7.75 11.51
C LEU A 47 14.44 7.07 12.85
N ASP A 48 14.32 7.80 13.95
CA ASP A 48 14.59 7.33 15.31
C ASP A 48 13.37 6.70 15.99
N ARG A 49 12.22 6.67 15.29
CA ARG A 49 10.99 6.08 15.85
C ARG A 49 11.16 4.58 16.07
N ALA A 50 10.94 4.14 17.30
CA ALA A 50 11.02 2.72 17.64
C ALA A 50 9.97 1.90 16.89
N GLY A 51 10.38 0.79 16.24
CA GLY A 51 9.50 -0.07 15.46
C GLY A 51 8.29 -0.63 16.24
N ALA A 52 8.44 -0.79 17.57
CA ALA A 52 7.35 -1.22 18.44
C ALA A 52 6.20 -0.20 18.55
N THR A 53 6.44 1.07 18.22
CA THR A 53 5.44 2.15 18.26
C THR A 53 4.69 2.30 16.95
N LEU A 54 5.07 1.57 15.90
CA LEU A 54 4.38 1.58 14.61
C LEU A 54 3.03 0.88 14.73
N SER A 55 2.00 1.46 14.12
CA SER A 55 0.72 0.79 13.93
C SER A 55 0.88 -0.48 13.09
N THR A 56 -0.13 -1.34 13.09
CA THR A 56 -0.11 -2.57 12.28
C THR A 56 0.07 -2.26 10.80
N GLY A 57 -0.67 -1.28 10.26
CA GLY A 57 -0.54 -0.87 8.86
C GLY A 57 0.80 -0.24 8.53
N GLU A 58 1.37 0.62 9.40
CA GLU A 58 2.71 1.19 9.21
C GLU A 58 3.77 0.08 9.16
N ARG A 59 3.68 -0.87 10.09
CA ARG A 59 4.61 -2.01 10.18
C ARG A 59 4.55 -2.88 8.93
N GLN A 60 3.35 -3.16 8.44
CA GLN A 60 3.11 -3.94 7.24
C GLN A 60 3.73 -3.25 6.01
N ARG A 61 3.52 -1.94 5.85
CA ARG A 61 4.10 -1.16 4.76
C ARG A 61 5.64 -1.09 4.82
N VAL A 62 6.22 -0.94 6.02
CA VAL A 62 7.68 -1.04 6.19
C VAL A 62 8.20 -2.41 5.78
N GLN A 63 7.49 -3.49 6.11
CA GLN A 63 7.86 -4.85 5.70
C GLN A 63 7.78 -5.04 4.18
N LEU A 64 6.75 -4.47 3.53
CA LEU A 64 6.63 -4.47 2.06
C LEU A 64 7.80 -3.76 1.39
N ALA A 65 8.16 -2.55 1.85
CA ALA A 65 9.31 -1.82 1.32
C ALA A 65 10.62 -2.62 1.43
N ARG A 66 10.79 -3.41 2.50
CA ARG A 66 11.94 -4.30 2.69
C ARG A 66 11.90 -5.53 1.78
N ALA A 67 10.71 -6.08 1.53
CA ALA A 67 10.53 -7.28 0.71
C ALA A 67 11.01 -7.05 -0.73
N VAL A 68 10.60 -5.95 -1.35
CA VAL A 68 11.04 -5.56 -2.70
C VAL A 68 12.56 -5.40 -2.79
N ARG A 69 13.21 -4.88 -1.73
CA ARG A 69 14.67 -4.73 -1.70
C ARG A 69 15.40 -6.07 -1.74
N ASN A 70 14.85 -7.09 -1.07
CA ASN A 70 15.55 -8.36 -0.87
C ASN A 70 15.54 -9.27 -2.11
N ARG A 71 14.78 -8.92 -3.16
CA ARG A 71 14.66 -9.68 -4.43
C ARG A 71 14.44 -11.18 -4.19
N THR A 72 13.70 -11.54 -3.15
CA THR A 72 13.28 -12.92 -2.93
C THR A 72 12.26 -13.32 -4.01
N ILE A 73 12.35 -14.54 -4.51
CA ILE A 73 11.46 -15.09 -5.52
C ILE A 73 10.69 -16.29 -4.95
N GLY A 74 9.48 -16.55 -5.47
CA GLY A 74 8.66 -17.69 -5.06
C GLY A 74 8.05 -17.57 -3.67
N VAL A 75 7.91 -16.34 -3.16
CA VAL A 75 7.27 -16.05 -1.85
C VAL A 75 5.81 -15.69 -2.07
N LEU A 76 4.95 -16.15 -1.15
CA LEU A 76 3.56 -15.70 -1.04
C LEU A 76 3.48 -14.60 0.03
N TYR A 77 3.09 -13.41 -0.39
CA TYR A 77 2.78 -12.28 0.50
C TYR A 77 1.28 -12.24 0.76
N VAL A 78 0.90 -12.26 2.03
CA VAL A 78 -0.50 -12.10 2.45
C VAL A 78 -0.64 -10.76 3.17
N LEU A 79 -1.47 -9.89 2.63
CA LEU A 79 -1.68 -8.52 3.09
C LEU A 79 -3.11 -8.35 3.54
N ASP A 80 -3.30 -7.89 4.77
CA ASP A 80 -4.61 -7.64 5.36
C ASP A 80 -4.83 -6.13 5.50
N GLU A 81 -5.76 -5.60 4.70
CA GLU A 81 -6.13 -4.19 4.63
C GLU A 81 -4.92 -3.22 4.48
N PRO A 82 -3.98 -3.45 3.54
CA PRO A 82 -2.80 -2.61 3.41
C PRO A 82 -3.10 -1.17 3.01
N SER A 83 -4.26 -0.90 2.40
CA SER A 83 -4.70 0.45 2.02
C SER A 83 -5.25 1.25 3.20
N ILE A 84 -5.53 0.62 4.36
CA ILE A 84 -6.17 1.30 5.49
C ILE A 84 -5.33 2.49 5.99
N GLY A 85 -5.97 3.63 6.12
CA GLY A 85 -5.31 4.87 6.57
C GLY A 85 -4.36 5.50 5.55
N LEU A 86 -4.30 4.99 4.32
CA LEU A 86 -3.60 5.66 3.23
C LEU A 86 -4.43 6.82 2.65
N HIS A 87 -3.74 7.91 2.37
CA HIS A 87 -4.32 8.94 1.53
C HIS A 87 -4.48 8.40 0.09
N PRO A 88 -5.54 8.76 -0.64
CA PRO A 88 -5.77 8.33 -2.03
C PRO A 88 -4.54 8.40 -2.95
N SER A 89 -3.71 9.42 -2.82
CA SER A 89 -2.49 9.57 -3.62
C SER A 89 -1.40 8.53 -3.32
N ASN A 90 -1.46 7.85 -2.19
CA ASN A 90 -0.48 6.86 -1.79
C ASN A 90 -0.92 5.41 -2.12
N VAL A 91 -2.17 5.22 -2.56
CA VAL A 91 -2.64 3.90 -3.00
C VAL A 91 -1.92 3.45 -4.26
N ASP A 92 -1.62 4.38 -5.18
CA ASP A 92 -0.87 4.07 -6.40
C ASP A 92 0.56 3.59 -6.07
N GLY A 93 1.20 4.17 -5.06
CA GLY A 93 2.49 3.69 -4.56
C GLY A 93 2.42 2.28 -3.97
N LEU A 94 1.36 1.97 -3.20
CA LEU A 94 1.10 0.61 -2.70
C LEU A 94 0.92 -0.38 -3.85
N LEU A 95 0.13 -0.03 -4.87
CA LEU A 95 -0.09 -0.86 -6.06
C LEU A 95 1.23 -1.08 -6.81
N GLY A 96 2.06 -0.04 -6.97
CA GLY A 96 3.38 -0.16 -7.59
C GLY A 96 4.26 -1.18 -6.87
N VAL A 97 4.32 -1.11 -5.53
CA VAL A 97 5.11 -2.07 -4.72
C VAL A 97 4.58 -3.50 -4.86
N MET A 98 3.25 -3.70 -4.90
CA MET A 98 2.67 -5.04 -5.11
C MET A 98 2.97 -5.58 -6.51
N HIS A 99 2.88 -4.74 -7.55
CA HIS A 99 3.25 -5.11 -8.91
C HIS A 99 4.73 -5.47 -9.04
N ASP A 100 5.63 -4.73 -8.38
CA ASP A 100 7.07 -5.05 -8.36
C ASP A 100 7.32 -6.43 -7.74
N LEU A 101 6.63 -6.76 -6.63
CA LEU A 101 6.73 -8.09 -6.02
C LEU A 101 6.29 -9.21 -6.97
N VAL A 102 5.19 -9.01 -7.68
CA VAL A 102 4.69 -10.00 -8.66
C VAL A 102 5.64 -10.11 -9.86
N ALA A 103 6.16 -8.99 -10.37
CA ALA A 103 7.12 -8.95 -11.46
C ALA A 103 8.44 -9.66 -11.12
N ASP A 104 8.84 -9.62 -9.85
CA ASP A 104 10.00 -10.34 -9.31
C ASP A 104 9.74 -11.86 -9.11
N GLY A 105 8.57 -12.37 -9.53
CA GLY A 105 8.22 -13.80 -9.46
C GLY A 105 7.63 -14.26 -8.15
N ASN A 106 7.01 -13.36 -7.40
CA ASN A 106 6.28 -13.65 -6.17
C ASN A 106 4.77 -13.68 -6.42
N SER A 107 4.01 -14.11 -5.41
CA SER A 107 2.55 -14.05 -5.39
C SER A 107 2.08 -13.14 -4.26
N VAL A 108 1.04 -12.36 -4.52
CA VAL A 108 0.42 -11.46 -3.54
C VAL A 108 -1.05 -11.82 -3.39
N VAL A 109 -1.47 -12.09 -2.16
CA VAL A 109 -2.88 -12.19 -1.78
C VAL A 109 -3.19 -10.98 -0.91
N VAL A 110 -4.17 -10.19 -1.31
CA VAL A 110 -4.58 -8.99 -0.59
C VAL A 110 -6.04 -9.11 -0.17
N VAL A 111 -6.32 -8.83 1.10
CA VAL A 111 -7.67 -8.60 1.62
C VAL A 111 -7.82 -7.09 1.74
N ASP A 112 -8.73 -6.50 0.99
CA ASP A 112 -8.94 -5.05 1.00
C ASP A 112 -10.38 -4.71 0.57
N HIS A 113 -10.78 -3.48 0.84
CA HIS A 113 -12.08 -2.92 0.44
C HIS A 113 -11.94 -1.66 -0.43
N ASP A 114 -10.72 -1.19 -0.69
CA ASP A 114 -10.49 -0.07 -1.62
C ASP A 114 -10.66 -0.56 -3.06
N VAL A 115 -11.62 0.04 -3.77
CA VAL A 115 -11.99 -0.33 -5.15
C VAL A 115 -10.80 -0.24 -6.11
N ARG A 116 -9.85 0.66 -5.89
CA ARG A 116 -8.64 0.79 -6.72
C ARG A 116 -7.74 -0.42 -6.55
N VAL A 117 -7.58 -0.90 -5.31
CA VAL A 117 -6.84 -2.12 -5.02
C VAL A 117 -7.53 -3.31 -5.69
N LEU A 118 -8.86 -3.45 -5.53
CA LEU A 118 -9.61 -4.54 -6.14
C LEU A 118 -9.52 -4.52 -7.67
N LYS A 119 -9.60 -3.35 -8.31
CA LYS A 119 -9.48 -3.21 -9.78
C LYS A 119 -8.09 -3.54 -10.31
N ALA A 120 -7.06 -3.47 -9.48
CA ALA A 120 -5.67 -3.78 -9.85
C ALA A 120 -5.30 -5.27 -9.70
N CYS A 121 -6.20 -6.09 -9.14
CA CYS A 121 -5.97 -7.52 -8.97
C CYS A 121 -6.22 -8.30 -10.28
N ASP A 122 -5.45 -9.38 -10.50
CA ASP A 122 -5.67 -10.31 -11.61
C ASP A 122 -6.90 -11.18 -11.38
N HIS A 123 -7.15 -11.54 -10.11
CA HIS A 123 -8.24 -12.41 -9.70
C HIS A 123 -8.87 -11.92 -8.40
N LEU A 124 -10.19 -11.95 -8.33
CA LEU A 124 -10.97 -11.57 -7.15
C LEU A 124 -11.72 -12.77 -6.59
N ILE A 125 -11.80 -12.82 -5.26
CA ILE A 125 -12.67 -13.75 -4.53
C ILE A 125 -13.50 -12.90 -3.56
N GLU A 126 -14.80 -12.80 -3.82
CA GLU A 126 -15.73 -12.08 -2.97
C GLU A 126 -16.37 -13.01 -1.96
N MET A 127 -16.21 -12.67 -0.68
CA MET A 127 -16.74 -13.42 0.43
C MET A 127 -18.00 -12.75 0.98
N GLY A 128 -19.00 -13.53 1.35
CA GLY A 128 -20.25 -13.00 1.91
C GLY A 128 -21.27 -14.10 2.21
N PRO A 129 -22.59 -13.79 2.20
CA PRO A 129 -23.20 -12.47 1.93
C PRO A 129 -23.18 -11.50 3.13
N VAL A 130 -22.98 -11.98 4.35
CA VAL A 130 -22.96 -11.23 5.60
C VAL A 130 -21.82 -11.71 6.50
N ALA A 131 -21.53 -10.98 7.56
CA ALA A 131 -20.62 -11.42 8.61
C ALA A 131 -21.32 -12.39 9.57
N GLY A 132 -20.55 -13.29 10.20
CA GLY A 132 -21.07 -14.22 11.20
C GLY A 132 -21.47 -15.58 10.65
N ALA A 133 -22.45 -16.26 11.30
CA ALA A 133 -22.79 -17.66 11.02
C ALA A 133 -23.32 -17.94 9.60
N GLU A 134 -23.89 -16.93 8.94
CA GLU A 134 -24.38 -17.02 7.56
C GLU A 134 -23.36 -16.45 6.54
N GLY A 135 -22.17 -16.09 6.98
CA GLY A 135 -21.08 -15.55 6.17
C GLY A 135 -20.05 -16.59 5.79
N GLY A 136 -18.95 -16.13 5.21
CA GLY A 136 -17.81 -16.99 4.90
C GLY A 136 -17.97 -17.85 3.65
N HIS A 137 -18.98 -17.60 2.82
CA HIS A 137 -19.17 -18.25 1.52
C HIS A 137 -18.57 -17.42 0.39
N VAL A 138 -18.04 -18.08 -0.65
CA VAL A 138 -17.66 -17.39 -1.89
C VAL A 138 -18.94 -17.10 -2.67
N ILE A 139 -19.23 -15.82 -2.92
CA ILE A 139 -20.41 -15.36 -3.67
C ILE A 139 -20.08 -15.00 -5.12
N ALA A 140 -18.85 -14.60 -5.39
CA ALA A 140 -18.31 -14.38 -6.72
C ALA A 140 -16.81 -14.62 -6.75
N GLN A 141 -16.28 -15.10 -7.85
CA GLN A 141 -14.83 -15.23 -8.07
C GLN A 141 -14.53 -15.18 -9.57
N GLY A 142 -13.34 -14.70 -9.92
CA GLY A 142 -12.87 -14.61 -11.28
C GLY A 142 -12.01 -13.36 -11.49
N THR A 143 -11.76 -13.02 -12.74
CA THR A 143 -11.16 -11.75 -13.12
C THR A 143 -12.04 -10.59 -12.70
N VAL A 144 -11.47 -9.37 -12.64
CA VAL A 144 -12.25 -8.16 -12.32
C VAL A 144 -13.47 -8.01 -13.23
N GLY A 145 -13.32 -8.28 -14.53
CA GLY A 145 -14.42 -8.22 -15.49
C GLY A 145 -15.53 -9.26 -15.25
N GLU A 146 -15.16 -10.48 -14.91
CA GLU A 146 -16.11 -11.55 -14.60
C GLU A 146 -16.90 -11.24 -13.32
N VAL A 147 -16.22 -10.77 -12.28
CA VAL A 147 -16.89 -10.37 -11.02
C VAL A 147 -17.77 -9.14 -11.23
N ALA A 148 -17.33 -8.17 -12.03
CA ALA A 148 -18.12 -6.99 -12.38
C ALA A 148 -19.40 -7.32 -13.19
N ALA A 149 -19.39 -8.42 -13.95
CA ALA A 149 -20.54 -8.90 -14.71
C ALA A 149 -21.45 -9.87 -13.92
N ASN A 150 -21.01 -10.31 -12.73
CA ASN A 150 -21.75 -11.30 -11.95
C ASN A 150 -22.92 -10.64 -11.17
N PRO A 151 -24.18 -11.01 -11.43
CA PRO A 151 -25.35 -10.41 -10.78
C PRO A 151 -25.42 -10.71 -9.27
N SER A 152 -24.72 -11.75 -8.79
CA SER A 152 -24.66 -12.09 -7.37
C SER A 152 -23.60 -11.27 -6.60
N SER A 153 -22.69 -10.62 -7.32
CA SER A 153 -21.62 -9.82 -6.72
C SER A 153 -22.14 -8.49 -6.16
N ARG A 154 -21.80 -8.20 -4.91
CA ARG A 154 -22.12 -6.94 -4.25
C ARG A 154 -21.13 -5.82 -4.61
N ILE A 155 -19.90 -6.21 -4.98
CA ILE A 155 -18.88 -5.24 -5.39
C ILE A 155 -18.96 -4.90 -6.89
N ALA A 156 -19.70 -5.66 -7.70
CA ALA A 156 -19.84 -5.43 -9.13
C ALA A 156 -20.21 -3.98 -9.53
N PRO A 157 -21.17 -3.29 -8.86
CA PRO A 157 -21.51 -1.91 -9.20
C PRO A 157 -20.35 -0.92 -8.99
N PHE A 158 -19.44 -1.20 -8.08
CA PHE A 158 -18.26 -0.37 -7.81
C PHE A 158 -17.13 -0.68 -8.78
N LEU A 159 -16.99 -1.94 -9.19
CA LEU A 159 -15.99 -2.34 -10.19
C LEU A 159 -16.31 -1.78 -11.58
N SER A 160 -17.59 -1.69 -11.92
CA SER A 160 -18.07 -1.19 -13.21
C SER A 160 -18.28 0.34 -13.26
N ASP A 161 -17.89 1.08 -12.23
CA ASP A 161 -18.07 2.54 -12.07
C ASP A 161 -19.54 3.02 -12.14
N GLN A 162 -20.51 2.11 -11.99
CA GLN A 162 -21.93 2.44 -11.95
C GLN A 162 -22.31 3.17 -10.65
N VAL A 163 -21.54 2.96 -9.58
CA VAL A 163 -21.73 3.59 -8.27
C VAL A 163 -20.40 4.13 -7.78
N SER A 164 -20.35 5.42 -7.52
CA SER A 164 -19.19 6.01 -6.85
C SER A 164 -19.19 5.65 -5.36
N ALA A 165 -18.07 5.20 -4.83
CA ALA A 165 -17.88 5.03 -3.40
C ALA A 165 -18.08 6.38 -2.71
N ARG A 166 -19.17 6.53 -1.93
CA ARG A 166 -19.40 7.74 -1.13
C ARG A 166 -18.52 7.66 0.11
N ILE A 167 -17.45 8.45 0.13
CA ILE A 167 -16.69 8.70 1.35
C ILE A 167 -17.61 9.55 2.26
N ARG A 168 -18.21 8.94 3.27
CA ARG A 168 -18.82 9.68 4.37
C ARG A 168 -17.68 10.20 5.24
N CYS A 169 -17.27 11.44 5.00
CA CYS A 169 -16.50 12.19 5.98
C CYS A 169 -17.41 12.42 7.19
N LEU A 170 -17.22 11.67 8.27
CA LEU A 170 -17.77 12.03 9.56
C LEU A 170 -16.97 13.24 10.04
N LEU A 171 -17.44 14.44 9.72
CA LEU A 171 -17.05 15.64 10.44
C LEU A 171 -17.54 15.44 11.88
N TYR A 172 -16.62 15.15 12.78
CA TYR A 172 -16.84 15.32 14.20
C TYR A 172 -16.96 16.83 14.46
N THR A 173 -18.16 17.34 14.43
CA THR A 173 -18.44 18.65 15.03
C THR A 173 -18.46 18.43 16.53
N SER A 174 -17.44 18.96 17.20
CA SER A 174 -17.41 19.10 18.67
C SER A 174 -18.38 20.20 19.09
N ASP A 175 -19.68 19.93 19.04
CA ASP A 175 -20.72 20.74 19.65
C ASP A 175 -21.56 19.86 20.56
N ALA A 176 -20.99 19.58 21.72
CA ALA A 176 -21.73 19.12 22.88
C ALA A 176 -21.00 19.64 24.13
N ALA A 177 -21.09 20.95 24.31
CA ALA A 177 -20.85 21.59 25.59
C ALA A 177 -21.99 22.62 25.77
N ASP A 178 -23.10 22.18 26.39
CA ASP A 178 -23.96 22.94 27.30
C ASP A 178 -24.69 21.94 28.19
#